data_417710f0475b27a5d577a8f91c03f9cc
#
_entry.id   417710f0475b27a5d577a8f91c03f9cc
#
_cell.length_a   1.000
_cell.length_b   1.000
_cell.length_c   1.000
_cell.angle_alpha   90.00
_cell.angle_beta   90.00
_cell.angle_gamma   90.00
#
_symmetry.space_group_name_H-M   'P 1'
#
loop_
_entity.id
_entity.type
_entity.pdbx_description
1 polymer ?
#
loop_
_entity_poly.entity_id
_entity_poly.type
_entity_poly.pdbx_seq_one_letter_code
_entity_poly.pdbx_strand_id
1 'polypeptide(L)'
;FTWGVLDALLTQKGFECARIGRCSLALEGVMEQARQDLQNILTDLPSGSSAQVILSGGSPRKLLDKSTTSLDLVPKQLSDVPSMSGPLAANDAFQAATSALKDAPNAAREVVIVSDFQEADWKAIADGAALPALETISKQEPKPQITFYRVGSDLAENISIASADISALVAAESQPIGLRVRIKNHGKRPWQDIPVHLEADGARLRTARVSLAPEGEAVLSFTHAFDKVGDHSLSVRLEGDSFADDNAFHSIVQVRNQLNVLLIDGSPGKEPLSGATDFLEIALTPHTVAAATLKDLIRTKKIDLRKIRNEDLRQQEVIIMADVQKLQGNTQNEIDKFVKEGGGLLVFAGPDCDLDWYNREFFRKGEGMYPAAIKGQARADSDSLPARILMQRFTHPSALYFNDARAGRLQDAEFRHWLEFTPQGDQTQRIFNLDRNVPLMIEKKYGRGRVIASATTANAEWSNLPLQPFFVPLMQRLTTYLATVGSAPAWQLVGSSIRLPLEKAELGAEFTLRDPTGQTQTLKSTKEGDAVFVQSPSITQPGIFQLQKVGTEKTTLLAFNIDGTESDLKALPSADIKKIATRYDAAFADTLPAYQALDRTRRHGSELWQPLLILLLGLLFAEVLLQQHIAKG
;
A
#
# COMPACT_ATOMS: atom_id res chain seq x y z
N PHE A 1 -10.56 2.66 9.35
CA PHE A 1 -9.21 2.72 9.88
C PHE A 1 -9.05 1.84 11.02
N THR A 2 -8.23 0.98 10.73
CA THR A 2 -7.97 -0.11 11.58
C THR A 2 -6.81 0.20 12.46
N TRP A 3 -7.09 0.26 13.69
CA TRP A 3 -6.17 0.47 14.75
C TRP A 3 -5.73 -0.78 15.35
N GLY A 4 -4.47 -0.67 15.60
CA GLY A 4 -3.59 -1.56 16.23
C GLY A 4 -4.18 -2.58 17.16
N VAL A 5 -3.77 -3.77 16.97
CA VAL A 5 -4.04 -4.92 17.81
C VAL A 5 -3.45 -4.69 19.18
N LEU A 6 -4.26 -4.87 20.17
CA LEU A 6 -3.85 -4.92 21.55
C LEU A 6 -3.60 -6.36 21.93
N ASP A 7 -2.34 -6.71 22.15
CA ASP A 7 -1.97 -8.04 22.63
C ASP A 7 -1.49 -7.94 24.08
N ALA A 8 -2.18 -8.57 25.01
CA ALA A 8 -1.80 -8.59 26.41
C ALA A 8 -1.60 -10.02 26.87
N LEU A 9 -0.38 -10.33 27.29
CA LEU A 9 -0.05 -11.53 28.04
C LEU A 9 -0.33 -11.32 29.52
N LEU A 10 -1.32 -11.98 30.06
CA LEU A 10 -1.70 -11.90 31.47
C LEU A 10 -1.34 -13.20 32.19
N THR A 11 -0.55 -13.08 33.23
CA THR A 11 -0.16 -14.22 34.05
C THR A 11 -0.76 -14.12 35.44
N GLN A 12 -1.54 -15.12 35.83
CA GLN A 12 -1.92 -15.36 37.22
C GLN A 12 -0.96 -16.34 37.89
N LYS A 13 -1.00 -16.49 39.23
CA LYS A 13 -0.46 -17.68 39.90
C LYS A 13 -1.03 -18.93 39.24
N GLY A 14 -0.43 -19.34 38.14
CA GLY A 14 -0.86 -20.42 37.31
C GLY A 14 -1.51 -20.10 35.96
N PHE A 15 -1.78 -18.82 35.57
CA PHE A 15 -2.38 -18.46 34.28
C PHE A 15 -1.58 -17.38 33.56
N GLU A 16 -1.40 -17.57 32.27
CA GLU A 16 -0.78 -16.60 31.38
C GLU A 16 -1.72 -16.27 30.22
N CYS A 17 -1.95 -14.98 29.99
CA CYS A 17 -2.95 -14.53 29.04
C CYS A 17 -2.34 -13.61 28.00
N ALA A 18 -2.46 -13.95 26.73
CA ALA A 18 -2.08 -13.10 25.60
C ALA A 18 -3.33 -12.55 24.90
N ARG A 19 -3.32 -11.27 24.59
CA ARG A 19 -4.43 -10.58 23.93
C ARG A 19 -4.02 -10.00 22.59
N ILE A 20 -4.81 -10.28 21.58
CA ILE A 20 -4.68 -9.73 20.24
C ILE A 20 -5.97 -9.01 19.90
N GLY A 21 -5.91 -7.69 19.72
CA GLY A 21 -7.07 -6.90 19.40
C GLY A 21 -6.78 -5.87 18.31
N ARG A 22 -7.73 -5.68 17.42
CA ARG A 22 -7.78 -4.61 16.44
C ARG A 22 -9.04 -3.80 16.68
N CYS A 23 -8.91 -2.48 16.82
CA CYS A 23 -10.03 -1.57 16.95
C CYS A 23 -9.97 -0.54 15.84
N SER A 24 -11.08 -0.31 15.14
CA SER A 24 -11.23 0.84 14.27
C SER A 24 -11.38 2.11 15.10
N LEU A 25 -10.51 3.08 14.88
CA LEU A 25 -10.63 4.41 15.50
C LEU A 25 -11.62 5.33 14.80
N ALA A 26 -12.13 4.88 13.69
CA ALA A 26 -13.11 5.65 12.97
C ALA A 26 -14.34 6.01 13.80
N LEU A 27 -14.65 5.15 14.74
CA LEU A 27 -15.72 5.42 15.70
C LEU A 27 -15.09 6.06 16.92
N GLU A 28 -15.35 7.35 17.10
CA GLU A 28 -15.03 8.08 18.31
C GLU A 28 -15.45 7.23 19.52
N GLY A 29 -14.50 6.81 20.33
CA GLY A 29 -14.71 5.99 21.50
C GLY A 29 -14.47 4.48 21.39
N VAL A 30 -14.33 3.85 20.20
CA VAL A 30 -14.04 2.40 20.14
C VAL A 30 -12.69 2.06 20.78
N MET A 31 -11.67 2.86 20.51
CA MET A 31 -10.37 2.68 21.16
C MET A 31 -10.45 2.99 22.66
N GLU A 32 -11.18 4.02 23.03
CA GLU A 32 -11.38 4.34 24.43
C GLU A 32 -12.15 3.23 25.15
N GLN A 33 -13.17 2.67 24.52
CA GLN A 33 -13.85 1.48 25.03
C GLN A 33 -12.89 0.30 25.17
N ALA A 34 -12.06 0.03 24.17
CA ALA A 34 -11.07 -1.04 24.25
C ALA A 34 -10.07 -0.84 25.42
N ARG A 35 -9.64 0.42 25.66
CA ARG A 35 -8.77 0.76 26.79
C ARG A 35 -9.47 0.54 28.12
N GLN A 36 -10.71 1.01 28.26
CA GLN A 36 -11.51 0.84 29.47
C GLN A 36 -11.80 -0.64 29.75
N ASP A 37 -12.22 -1.37 28.74
CA ASP A 37 -12.48 -2.81 28.87
C ASP A 37 -11.21 -3.57 29.24
N LEU A 38 -10.08 -3.22 28.63
CA LEU A 38 -8.79 -3.79 29.03
C LEU A 38 -8.41 -3.47 30.47
N GLN A 39 -8.60 -2.22 30.91
CA GLN A 39 -8.34 -1.82 32.27
C GLN A 39 -9.22 -2.63 33.26
N ASN A 40 -10.51 -2.81 32.97
CA ASN A 40 -11.41 -3.62 33.77
C ASN A 40 -10.94 -5.07 33.85
N ILE A 41 -10.56 -5.63 32.72
CA ILE A 41 -10.06 -7.01 32.64
C ILE A 41 -8.73 -7.17 33.42
N LEU A 42 -7.82 -6.20 33.35
CA LEU A 42 -6.57 -6.22 34.11
C LEU A 42 -6.81 -6.10 35.62
N THR A 43 -7.81 -5.32 36.01
CA THR A 43 -8.16 -5.12 37.43
C THR A 43 -8.79 -6.38 38.02
N ASP A 44 -9.54 -7.15 37.23
CA ASP A 44 -10.16 -8.42 37.66
C ASP A 44 -9.17 -9.58 37.79
N LEU A 45 -7.91 -9.38 37.45
CA LEU A 45 -6.89 -10.41 37.56
C LEU A 45 -6.41 -10.59 38.99
N PRO A 46 -6.20 -11.84 39.45
CA PRO A 46 -5.64 -12.10 40.76
C PRO A 46 -4.22 -11.58 40.94
N SER A 47 -3.87 -11.30 42.20
CA SER A 47 -2.51 -10.88 42.57
C SER A 47 -1.45 -11.90 42.12
N GLY A 48 -0.35 -11.41 41.53
CA GLY A 48 0.72 -12.25 40.98
C GLY A 48 0.54 -12.63 39.51
N SER A 49 -0.52 -12.12 38.85
CA SER A 49 -0.66 -12.19 37.39
C SER A 49 0.34 -11.29 36.70
N SER A 50 0.76 -11.64 35.50
CA SER A 50 1.54 -10.75 34.63
C SER A 50 0.86 -10.56 33.27
N ALA A 51 1.15 -9.41 32.65
CA ALA A 51 0.55 -9.02 31.39
C ALA A 51 1.59 -8.54 30.38
N GLN A 52 1.38 -8.88 29.10
CA GLN A 52 2.05 -8.27 27.98
C GLN A 52 1.01 -7.82 26.94
N VAL A 53 1.18 -6.63 26.39
CA VAL A 53 0.31 -6.08 25.35
C VAL A 53 1.10 -5.97 24.07
N ILE A 54 0.57 -6.53 22.97
CA ILE A 54 1.08 -6.39 21.62
C ILE A 54 0.06 -5.58 20.81
N LEU A 55 0.52 -4.51 20.19
CA LEU A 55 -0.27 -3.66 19.32
C LEU A 55 0.00 -4.08 17.88
N SER A 56 -1.03 -4.35 17.08
CA SER A 56 -0.88 -4.69 15.67
C SER A 56 -1.59 -3.67 14.78
N GLY A 57 -0.79 -2.94 14.04
CA GLY A 57 -1.19 -2.09 12.96
C GLY A 57 0.00 -1.98 12.02
N GLY A 58 -0.07 -2.58 10.84
CA GLY A 58 1.05 -2.69 9.90
C GLY A 58 2.16 -3.63 10.40
N SER A 59 2.94 -3.23 11.38
CA SER A 59 3.94 -4.07 12.05
C SER A 59 3.62 -4.24 13.54
N PRO A 60 3.64 -5.47 14.08
CA PRO A 60 3.34 -5.69 15.49
C PRO A 60 4.37 -4.99 16.39
N ARG A 61 3.89 -4.32 17.42
CA ARG A 61 4.71 -3.62 18.40
C ARG A 61 4.32 -4.07 19.81
N LYS A 62 5.28 -4.52 20.60
CA LYS A 62 5.09 -4.77 22.02
C LYS A 62 4.96 -3.44 22.76
N LEU A 63 3.95 -3.27 23.60
CA LEU A 63 3.79 -2.10 24.46
C LEU A 63 4.89 -2.04 25.50
N LEU A 64 5.28 -3.21 26.00
CA LEU A 64 6.38 -3.43 26.94
C LEU A 64 7.31 -4.49 26.35
N ASP A 65 8.61 -4.37 26.55
CA ASP A 65 9.60 -5.35 26.05
C ASP A 65 9.40 -6.73 26.68
N LYS A 66 8.92 -6.78 27.91
CA LYS A 66 8.64 -8.01 28.68
C LYS A 66 7.29 -7.93 29.36
N SER A 67 6.75 -9.07 29.72
CA SER A 67 5.55 -9.17 30.56
C SER A 67 5.79 -8.50 31.92
N THR A 68 4.80 -7.76 32.41
CA THR A 68 4.85 -7.04 33.67
C THR A 68 3.86 -7.60 34.68
N THR A 69 4.28 -7.65 35.95
CA THR A 69 3.41 -7.94 37.09
C THR A 69 2.77 -6.67 37.66
N SER A 70 3.27 -5.49 37.27
CA SER A 70 2.71 -4.19 37.62
C SER A 70 1.62 -3.83 36.63
N LEU A 71 0.43 -4.41 36.79
CA LEU A 71 -0.68 -4.31 35.84
C LEU A 71 -1.21 -2.90 35.65
N ASP A 72 -1.02 -2.01 36.61
CA ASP A 72 -1.37 -0.58 36.58
C ASP A 72 -0.52 0.26 35.60
N LEU A 73 0.65 -0.25 35.19
CA LEU A 73 1.49 0.40 34.18
C LEU A 73 0.91 0.26 32.77
N VAL A 74 0.20 -0.84 32.50
CA VAL A 74 -0.30 -1.15 31.14
C VAL A 74 -1.32 -0.09 30.66
N PRO A 75 -2.39 0.25 31.42
CA PRO A 75 -3.32 1.29 30.99
C PRO A 75 -2.65 2.67 30.82
N LYS A 76 -1.69 3.02 31.69
CA LYS A 76 -0.95 4.28 31.59
C LYS A 76 -0.14 4.37 30.31
N GLN A 77 0.59 3.32 29.95
CA GLN A 77 1.35 3.31 28.71
C GLN A 77 0.45 3.23 27.47
N LEU A 78 -0.70 2.56 27.60
CA LEU A 78 -1.67 2.47 26.52
C LEU A 78 -2.34 3.82 26.22
N SER A 79 -2.51 4.71 27.24
CA SER A 79 -3.02 6.06 27.02
C SER A 79 -2.10 6.93 26.16
N ASP A 80 -0.79 6.66 26.23
CA ASP A 80 0.22 7.40 25.47
C ASP A 80 0.45 6.86 24.04
N VAL A 81 -0.19 5.73 23.70
CA VAL A 81 -0.09 5.16 22.35
C VAL A 81 -0.94 6.00 21.40
N PRO A 82 -0.33 6.65 20.43
CA PRO A 82 -1.08 7.38 19.42
C PRO A 82 -1.87 6.40 18.57
N SER A 83 -2.87 6.94 17.85
CA SER A 83 -3.59 6.18 16.84
C SER A 83 -2.61 5.62 15.80
N MET A 84 -2.78 4.35 15.37
CA MET A 84 -1.95 3.68 14.36
C MET A 84 -2.85 3.21 13.21
N SER A 85 -2.65 3.66 12.03
CA SER A 85 -3.38 3.21 10.83
C SER A 85 -2.54 2.17 10.09
N GLY A 86 -3.19 1.30 9.34
CA GLY A 86 -2.51 0.30 8.51
C GLY A 86 -3.18 -1.07 8.53
N PRO A 87 -2.87 -1.95 7.57
CA PRO A 87 -3.51 -3.25 7.44
C PRO A 87 -3.20 -4.17 8.62
N LEU A 88 -4.12 -5.06 8.94
CA LEU A 88 -3.93 -6.05 10.00
C LEU A 88 -2.82 -7.04 9.66
N ALA A 89 -1.70 -6.97 10.33
CA ALA A 89 -0.64 -7.98 10.28
C ALA A 89 -0.94 -9.13 11.29
N ALA A 90 -2.10 -9.79 11.13
CA ALA A 90 -2.58 -10.78 12.10
C ALA A 90 -1.57 -11.89 12.38
N ASN A 91 -1.00 -12.48 11.33
CA ASN A 91 -0.07 -13.59 11.50
C ASN A 91 1.21 -13.17 12.25
N ASP A 92 1.73 -11.97 11.97
CA ASP A 92 2.94 -11.46 12.63
C ASP A 92 2.67 -11.12 14.10
N ALA A 93 1.49 -10.58 14.42
CA ALA A 93 1.05 -10.35 15.79
C ALA A 93 0.93 -11.67 16.56
N PHE A 94 0.35 -12.72 15.96
CA PHE A 94 0.30 -14.04 16.56
C PHE A 94 1.67 -14.70 16.69
N GLN A 95 2.63 -14.43 15.79
CA GLN A 95 4.02 -14.86 15.97
C GLN A 95 4.67 -14.19 17.17
N ALA A 96 4.45 -12.88 17.35
CA ALA A 96 4.93 -12.14 18.51
C ALA A 96 4.34 -12.70 19.82
N ALA A 97 3.03 -13.02 19.82
CA ALA A 97 2.36 -13.68 20.95
C ALA A 97 2.90 -15.08 21.21
N THR A 98 3.15 -15.87 20.16
CA THR A 98 3.77 -17.19 20.28
C THR A 98 5.12 -17.13 21.00
N SER A 99 5.93 -16.12 20.63
CA SER A 99 7.24 -15.89 21.25
C SER A 99 7.10 -15.48 22.72
N ALA A 100 6.16 -14.59 23.00
CA ALA A 100 5.89 -14.12 24.34
C ALA A 100 5.39 -15.24 25.27
N LEU A 101 4.51 -16.13 24.77
CA LEU A 101 4.02 -17.30 25.52
C LEU A 101 5.11 -18.32 25.83
N LYS A 102 6.15 -18.46 24.97
CA LYS A 102 7.28 -19.36 25.24
C LYS A 102 8.12 -18.93 26.44
N ASP A 103 8.29 -17.61 26.61
CA ASP A 103 9.10 -17.04 27.67
C ASP A 103 8.32 -16.89 29.00
N ALA A 104 7.06 -17.27 29.00
CA ALA A 104 6.14 -17.08 30.08
C ALA A 104 6.34 -18.10 31.21
N PRO A 105 6.56 -17.66 32.49
CA PRO A 105 6.90 -18.55 33.59
C PRO A 105 5.75 -19.38 34.15
N ASN A 106 4.50 -19.04 33.78
CA ASN A 106 3.31 -19.62 34.41
C ASN A 106 2.64 -20.71 33.56
N ALA A 107 2.07 -21.69 34.23
CA ALA A 107 1.46 -22.86 33.58
C ALA A 107 0.09 -22.54 32.95
N ALA A 108 -0.68 -21.63 33.56
CA ALA A 108 -1.97 -21.24 33.02
C ALA A 108 -1.81 -20.00 32.13
N ARG A 109 -2.24 -20.08 30.88
CA ARG A 109 -2.02 -19.09 29.82
C ARG A 109 -3.34 -18.71 29.17
N GLU A 110 -3.50 -17.42 28.89
CA GLU A 110 -4.67 -16.92 28.17
C GLU A 110 -4.22 -15.93 27.07
N VAL A 111 -4.85 -16.03 25.90
CA VAL A 111 -4.72 -15.10 24.78
C VAL A 111 -6.06 -14.46 24.53
N VAL A 112 -6.17 -13.16 24.72
CA VAL A 112 -7.41 -12.41 24.43
C VAL A 112 -7.19 -11.52 23.23
N ILE A 113 -7.93 -11.78 22.15
CA ILE A 113 -7.89 -11.06 20.88
C ILE A 113 -8.97 -10.00 20.97
N VAL A 114 -8.59 -8.74 21.17
CA VAL A 114 -9.52 -7.60 21.22
C VAL A 114 -9.58 -6.94 19.86
N SER A 115 -10.74 -6.92 19.20
CA SER A 115 -10.90 -6.37 17.85
C SER A 115 -12.34 -5.90 17.62
N ASP A 116 -12.53 -4.97 16.70
CA ASP A 116 -13.83 -4.62 16.11
C ASP A 116 -14.24 -5.61 15.00
N PHE A 117 -13.37 -6.50 14.60
CA PHE A 117 -13.58 -7.55 13.59
C PHE A 117 -14.15 -7.00 12.28
N GLN A 118 -13.50 -6.02 11.68
CA GLN A 118 -13.91 -5.49 10.37
C GLN A 118 -13.89 -6.56 9.28
N GLU A 119 -14.91 -6.53 8.41
CA GLU A 119 -15.06 -7.48 7.31
C GLU A 119 -13.85 -7.44 6.37
N ALA A 120 -13.29 -6.25 6.10
CA ALA A 120 -12.13 -6.06 5.24
C ALA A 120 -10.93 -6.94 5.62
N ASP A 121 -10.71 -7.19 6.92
CA ASP A 121 -9.57 -7.96 7.42
C ASP A 121 -9.88 -9.40 7.74
N TRP A 122 -11.05 -9.63 8.30
CA TRP A 122 -11.39 -10.92 8.88
C TRP A 122 -12.19 -11.81 7.94
N LYS A 123 -12.73 -11.27 6.83
CA LYS A 123 -13.55 -12.05 5.90
C LYS A 123 -12.80 -13.21 5.27
N ALA A 124 -11.59 -12.98 4.77
CA ALA A 124 -10.77 -14.05 4.20
C ALA A 124 -10.53 -15.18 5.21
N ILE A 125 -10.34 -14.84 6.49
CA ILE A 125 -10.16 -15.80 7.59
C ILE A 125 -11.46 -16.54 7.88
N ALA A 126 -12.60 -15.84 7.88
CA ALA A 126 -13.92 -16.46 8.03
C ALA A 126 -14.22 -17.43 6.89
N ASP A 127 -13.83 -17.07 5.65
CA ASP A 127 -14.02 -17.88 4.44
C ASP A 127 -13.01 -19.04 4.33
N GLY A 128 -12.05 -19.16 5.24
CA GLY A 128 -11.18 -20.34 5.32
C GLY A 128 -9.67 -20.08 5.26
N ALA A 129 -9.23 -18.83 5.08
CA ALA A 129 -7.79 -18.55 5.13
C ALA A 129 -7.19 -18.98 6.49
N ALA A 130 -6.02 -19.61 6.43
CA ALA A 130 -5.33 -20.10 7.61
C ALA A 130 -4.57 -18.99 8.33
N LEU A 131 -4.51 -19.09 9.66
CA LEU A 131 -3.63 -18.30 10.51
C LEU A 131 -2.60 -19.23 11.19
N PRO A 132 -1.47 -19.55 10.54
CA PRO A 132 -0.52 -20.56 11.01
C PRO A 132 0.03 -20.27 12.41
N ALA A 133 0.25 -18.99 12.73
CA ALA A 133 0.75 -18.61 14.05
C ALA A 133 -0.31 -18.84 15.14
N LEU A 134 -1.61 -18.58 14.86
CA LEU A 134 -2.69 -18.86 15.81
C LEU A 134 -2.90 -20.37 15.98
N GLU A 135 -2.74 -21.15 14.91
CA GLU A 135 -2.72 -22.62 15.03
C GLU A 135 -1.57 -23.11 15.92
N THR A 136 -0.40 -22.47 15.80
CA THR A 136 0.74 -22.78 16.64
C THR A 136 0.44 -22.47 18.12
N ILE A 137 -0.22 -21.35 18.41
CA ILE A 137 -0.65 -20.99 19.77
C ILE A 137 -1.62 -22.02 20.31
N SER A 138 -2.66 -22.39 19.55
CA SER A 138 -3.69 -23.33 20.01
C SER A 138 -3.17 -24.75 20.31
N LYS A 139 -1.98 -25.09 19.78
CA LYS A 139 -1.31 -26.39 19.96
C LYS A 139 -0.15 -26.37 20.98
N GLN A 140 0.10 -25.22 21.64
CA GLN A 140 1.16 -25.11 22.65
C GLN A 140 0.83 -25.93 23.91
N GLU A 141 1.87 -26.40 24.62
CA GLU A 141 1.76 -27.04 25.93
C GLU A 141 2.50 -26.21 26.99
N PRO A 142 1.86 -25.82 28.09
CA PRO A 142 0.43 -26.00 28.41
C PRO A 142 -0.44 -25.15 27.44
N LYS A 143 -1.60 -25.74 27.08
CA LYS A 143 -2.52 -25.13 26.09
C LYS A 143 -3.08 -23.82 26.62
N PRO A 144 -2.87 -22.67 25.89
CA PRO A 144 -3.45 -21.40 26.27
C PRO A 144 -4.95 -21.36 25.98
N GLN A 145 -5.69 -20.65 26.81
CA GLN A 145 -7.08 -20.34 26.52
C GLN A 145 -7.14 -19.14 25.58
N ILE A 146 -7.89 -19.26 24.48
CA ILE A 146 -8.00 -18.20 23.48
C ILE A 146 -9.42 -17.62 23.54
N THR A 147 -9.54 -16.30 23.55
CA THR A 147 -10.81 -15.59 23.53
C THR A 147 -10.79 -14.50 22.46
N PHE A 148 -11.75 -14.53 21.55
CA PHE A 148 -12.05 -13.42 20.65
C PHE A 148 -13.01 -12.48 21.37
N TYR A 149 -12.55 -11.25 21.63
CA TYR A 149 -13.31 -10.23 22.33
C TYR A 149 -13.63 -9.08 21.37
N ARG A 150 -14.90 -8.85 21.08
CA ARG A 150 -15.35 -7.80 20.18
C ARG A 150 -15.56 -6.49 20.92
N VAL A 151 -15.03 -5.40 20.36
CA VAL A 151 -15.29 -4.02 20.79
C VAL A 151 -15.95 -3.23 19.66
N GLY A 152 -16.65 -2.16 19.99
CA GLY A 152 -17.36 -1.34 19.01
C GLY A 152 -18.77 -1.81 18.67
N SER A 153 -19.47 -1.07 17.82
CA SER A 153 -20.85 -1.31 17.41
C SER A 153 -20.95 -1.59 15.90
N ASP A 154 -22.07 -2.20 15.47
CA ASP A 154 -22.32 -2.53 14.05
C ASP A 154 -22.72 -1.31 13.19
N LEU A 155 -22.92 -0.14 13.79
CA LEU A 155 -23.42 1.07 13.12
C LEU A 155 -22.28 2.05 12.90
N ALA A 156 -21.52 1.83 11.85
CA ALA A 156 -20.51 2.80 11.42
C ALA A 156 -21.00 3.56 10.19
N GLU A 157 -21.26 4.85 10.37
CA GLU A 157 -21.51 5.79 9.27
C GLU A 157 -20.18 6.45 8.90
N ASN A 158 -19.71 6.24 7.69
CA ASN A 158 -18.44 6.76 7.22
C ASN A 158 -18.55 7.27 5.78
N ILE A 159 -17.87 8.37 5.50
CA ILE A 159 -17.62 8.88 4.14
C ILE A 159 -16.12 9.05 3.97
N SER A 160 -15.58 8.67 2.84
CA SER A 160 -14.13 8.70 2.62
C SER A 160 -13.75 9.21 1.25
N ILE A 161 -12.50 9.63 1.12
CA ILE A 161 -11.84 9.83 -0.17
C ILE A 161 -11.32 8.46 -0.63
N ALA A 162 -12.14 7.75 -1.41
CA ALA A 162 -11.83 6.39 -1.87
C ALA A 162 -10.64 6.33 -2.84
N SER A 163 -10.43 7.38 -3.64
CA SER A 163 -9.25 7.54 -4.50
C SER A 163 -9.08 8.99 -4.94
N ALA A 164 -7.84 9.37 -5.24
CA ALA A 164 -7.54 10.61 -5.92
C ALA A 164 -6.49 10.36 -7.02
N ASP A 165 -6.86 10.71 -8.25
CA ASP A 165 -6.04 10.54 -9.44
C ASP A 165 -5.52 11.90 -9.91
N ILE A 166 -4.20 12.04 -9.97
CA ILE A 166 -3.52 13.25 -10.42
C ILE A 166 -3.08 13.05 -11.87
N SER A 167 -3.42 14.02 -12.73
CA SER A 167 -3.12 13.93 -14.17
C SER A 167 -1.62 13.89 -14.47
N ALA A 168 -0.81 14.54 -13.65
CA ALA A 168 0.64 14.55 -13.77
C ALA A 168 1.30 14.66 -12.39
N LEU A 169 2.23 13.76 -12.09
CA LEU A 169 3.04 13.77 -10.85
C LEU A 169 4.29 14.64 -11.01
N VAL A 170 4.68 14.91 -12.26
CA VAL A 170 5.71 15.90 -12.63
C VAL A 170 5.06 16.86 -13.60
N ALA A 171 5.11 18.15 -13.30
CA ALA A 171 4.51 19.22 -14.10
C ALA A 171 5.53 20.30 -14.44
N ALA A 172 5.27 21.06 -15.49
CA ALA A 172 6.00 22.30 -15.72
C ALA A 172 5.45 23.41 -14.81
N GLU A 173 6.30 24.44 -14.59
CA GLU A 173 5.88 25.66 -13.92
C GLU A 173 4.67 26.26 -14.64
N SER A 174 3.65 26.67 -13.88
CA SER A 174 2.36 27.20 -14.36
C SER A 174 1.55 26.26 -15.27
N GLN A 175 1.93 24.98 -15.38
CA GLN A 175 1.16 23.99 -16.12
C GLN A 175 -0.02 23.50 -15.30
N PRO A 176 -1.27 23.59 -15.81
CA PRO A 176 -2.42 23.07 -15.10
C PRO A 176 -2.36 21.56 -14.93
N ILE A 177 -2.51 21.08 -13.71
CA ILE A 177 -2.69 19.67 -13.37
C ILE A 177 -4.11 19.43 -12.90
N GLY A 178 -4.73 18.37 -13.40
CA GLY A 178 -6.04 17.91 -12.97
C GLY A 178 -5.93 16.94 -11.79
N LEU A 179 -6.81 17.09 -10.83
CA LEU A 179 -7.00 16.16 -9.73
C LEU A 179 -8.44 15.68 -9.73
N ARG A 180 -8.63 14.36 -9.81
CA ARG A 180 -9.94 13.72 -9.80
C ARG A 180 -10.09 12.92 -8.52
N VAL A 181 -11.09 13.27 -7.74
CA VAL A 181 -11.33 12.73 -6.40
C VAL A 181 -12.63 11.95 -6.41
N ARG A 182 -12.57 10.68 -6.01
CA ARG A 182 -13.72 9.84 -5.79
C ARG A 182 -14.03 9.79 -4.29
N ILE A 183 -15.24 10.17 -3.94
CA ILE A 183 -15.74 10.17 -2.57
C ILE A 183 -16.81 9.11 -2.48
N LYS A 184 -16.77 8.30 -1.42
CA LYS A 184 -17.71 7.21 -1.19
C LYS A 184 -18.38 7.35 0.17
N ASN A 185 -19.67 7.09 0.20
CA ASN A 185 -20.45 6.89 1.43
C ASN A 185 -20.49 5.38 1.71
N HIS A 186 -19.94 4.95 2.84
CA HIS A 186 -19.94 3.55 3.27
C HIS A 186 -21.14 3.21 4.14
N GLY A 187 -21.89 4.25 4.59
CA GLY A 187 -23.04 4.11 5.47
C GLY A 187 -24.38 4.12 4.74
N LYS A 188 -25.43 3.96 5.52
CA LYS A 188 -26.84 3.97 5.06
C LYS A 188 -27.50 5.33 5.15
N ARG A 189 -26.85 6.31 5.77
CA ARG A 189 -27.34 7.69 5.87
C ARG A 189 -26.94 8.48 4.61
N PRO A 190 -27.86 9.23 3.98
CA PRO A 190 -27.49 10.17 2.94
C PRO A 190 -26.75 11.37 3.54
N TRP A 191 -25.76 11.86 2.82
CA TRP A 191 -25.01 13.06 3.18
C TRP A 191 -25.28 14.16 2.16
N GLN A 192 -25.51 15.39 2.63
CA GLN A 192 -25.83 16.51 1.76
C GLN A 192 -24.90 17.69 2.00
N ASP A 193 -24.52 18.32 0.89
CA ASP A 193 -23.80 19.60 0.88
C ASP A 193 -22.45 19.58 1.65
N ILE A 194 -21.72 18.47 1.56
CA ILE A 194 -20.46 18.27 2.26
C ILE A 194 -19.35 19.08 1.59
N PRO A 195 -18.61 19.92 2.33
CA PRO A 195 -17.50 20.66 1.76
C PRO A 195 -16.27 19.77 1.52
N VAL A 196 -15.66 19.95 0.35
CA VAL A 196 -14.43 19.28 -0.06
C VAL A 196 -13.42 20.35 -0.47
N HIS A 197 -12.31 20.39 0.22
CA HIS A 197 -11.28 21.41 0.06
C HIS A 197 -10.09 20.89 -0.72
N LEU A 198 -9.65 21.65 -1.69
CA LEU A 198 -8.33 21.49 -2.31
C LEU A 198 -7.34 22.39 -1.58
N GLU A 199 -6.23 21.83 -1.16
CA GLU A 199 -5.13 22.51 -0.47
C GLU A 199 -3.82 22.28 -1.23
N ALA A 200 -2.99 23.31 -1.35
CA ALA A 200 -1.61 23.18 -1.84
C ALA A 200 -0.66 23.91 -0.90
N ASP A 201 0.45 23.26 -0.57
CA ASP A 201 1.47 23.77 0.36
C ASP A 201 0.89 24.26 1.70
N GLY A 202 -0.15 23.56 2.18
CA GLY A 202 -0.88 23.88 3.41
C GLY A 202 -1.90 25.02 3.27
N ALA A 203 -2.02 25.68 2.11
CA ALA A 203 -2.99 26.73 1.87
C ALA A 203 -4.26 26.18 1.21
N ARG A 204 -5.43 26.55 1.71
CA ARG A 204 -6.72 26.20 1.10
C ARG A 204 -6.94 27.04 -0.17
N LEU A 205 -7.12 26.38 -1.30
CA LEU A 205 -7.25 27.02 -2.62
C LEU A 205 -8.69 27.12 -3.09
N ARG A 206 -9.42 25.99 -2.99
CA ARG A 206 -10.80 25.88 -3.50
C ARG A 206 -11.64 25.00 -2.58
N THR A 207 -12.94 25.26 -2.59
CA THR A 207 -13.93 24.41 -1.93
C THR A 207 -15.00 24.04 -2.96
N ALA A 208 -15.25 22.75 -3.08
CA ALA A 208 -16.41 22.21 -3.80
C ALA A 208 -17.37 21.58 -2.78
N ARG A 209 -18.60 21.28 -3.21
CA ARG A 209 -19.61 20.63 -2.36
C ARG A 209 -20.12 19.37 -3.05
N VAL A 210 -20.39 18.35 -2.26
CA VAL A 210 -20.84 17.06 -2.75
C VAL A 210 -21.99 16.53 -1.91
N SER A 211 -22.93 15.83 -2.55
CA SER A 211 -23.98 15.08 -1.87
C SER A 211 -23.89 13.61 -2.26
N LEU A 212 -24.06 12.74 -1.28
CA LEU A 212 -23.87 11.29 -1.43
C LEU A 212 -25.15 10.57 -0.99
N ALA A 213 -25.67 9.71 -1.87
CA ALA A 213 -26.72 8.77 -1.49
C ALA A 213 -26.16 7.70 -0.52
N PRO A 214 -27.01 6.95 0.19
CA PRO A 214 -26.58 5.78 0.94
C PRO A 214 -25.77 4.82 0.05
N GLU A 215 -24.61 4.36 0.54
CA GLU A 215 -23.69 3.47 -0.19
C GLU A 215 -23.25 4.02 -1.58
N GLY A 216 -23.49 5.32 -1.84
CA GLY A 216 -23.25 5.98 -3.11
C GLY A 216 -21.85 6.56 -3.24
N GLU A 217 -21.46 6.84 -4.49
CA GLU A 217 -20.19 7.48 -4.83
C GLU A 217 -20.43 8.77 -5.62
N ALA A 218 -19.50 9.71 -5.47
CA ALA A 218 -19.45 10.94 -6.27
C ALA A 218 -18.02 11.23 -6.70
N VAL A 219 -17.88 11.91 -7.83
CA VAL A 219 -16.57 12.32 -8.36
C VAL A 219 -16.50 13.82 -8.51
N LEU A 220 -15.48 14.41 -7.90
CA LEU A 220 -15.11 15.82 -8.06
C LEU A 220 -13.84 15.95 -8.89
N SER A 221 -13.76 17.04 -9.64
CA SER A 221 -12.56 17.37 -10.41
C SER A 221 -12.07 18.78 -10.04
N PHE A 222 -10.79 18.87 -9.74
CA PHE A 222 -10.09 20.11 -9.46
C PHE A 222 -8.99 20.32 -10.49
N THR A 223 -8.60 21.58 -10.67
CA THR A 223 -7.44 21.96 -11.49
C THR A 223 -6.61 22.97 -10.72
N HIS A 224 -5.30 22.79 -10.69
CA HIS A 224 -4.35 23.71 -10.07
C HIS A 224 -3.07 23.79 -10.89
N ALA A 225 -2.38 24.92 -10.84
CA ALA A 225 -1.06 25.12 -11.42
C ALA A 225 -0.14 25.72 -10.34
N PHE A 226 1.09 25.22 -10.25
CA PHE A 226 2.09 25.75 -9.34
C PHE A 226 3.00 26.74 -10.07
N ASP A 227 3.25 27.89 -9.46
CA ASP A 227 4.05 28.97 -10.04
C ASP A 227 5.54 28.92 -9.65
N LYS A 228 5.97 27.90 -8.92
CA LYS A 228 7.36 27.75 -8.48
C LYS A 228 7.85 26.33 -8.72
N VAL A 229 9.13 26.23 -9.07
CA VAL A 229 9.82 24.95 -9.20
C VAL A 229 10.12 24.38 -7.82
N GLY A 230 9.95 23.06 -7.66
CA GLY A 230 10.20 22.36 -6.41
C GLY A 230 9.21 21.22 -6.16
N ASP A 231 9.33 20.59 -5.00
CA ASP A 231 8.36 19.62 -4.52
C ASP A 231 7.24 20.37 -3.81
N HIS A 232 6.00 20.15 -4.25
CA HIS A 232 4.81 20.77 -3.71
C HIS A 232 3.86 19.73 -3.14
N SER A 233 3.24 20.04 -2.00
CA SER A 233 2.18 19.21 -1.46
C SER A 233 0.84 19.58 -2.08
N LEU A 234 0.06 18.56 -2.45
CA LEU A 234 -1.32 18.69 -2.93
C LEU A 234 -2.20 17.78 -2.10
N SER A 235 -3.19 18.36 -1.43
CA SER A 235 -4.09 17.62 -0.55
C SER A 235 -5.55 17.92 -0.88
N VAL A 236 -6.39 16.91 -0.69
CA VAL A 236 -7.84 17.08 -0.67
C VAL A 236 -8.34 16.71 0.72
N ARG A 237 -9.19 17.53 1.27
CA ARG A 237 -9.80 17.29 2.59
C ARG A 237 -11.31 17.37 2.50
N LEU A 238 -11.96 16.35 3.05
CA LEU A 238 -13.40 16.22 3.20
C LEU A 238 -13.79 16.62 4.63
N GLU A 239 -14.84 17.41 4.79
CA GLU A 239 -15.42 17.69 6.10
C GLU A 239 -16.76 16.97 6.18
N GLY A 240 -16.98 16.08 7.15
CA GLY A 240 -18.27 15.40 7.22
C GLY A 240 -18.46 14.46 8.40
N ASP A 241 -17.54 13.58 8.68
CA ASP A 241 -17.62 12.67 9.81
C ASP A 241 -16.48 12.83 10.80
N SER A 242 -16.50 12.04 11.87
CA SER A 242 -15.48 12.07 12.93
C SER A 242 -14.20 11.34 12.56
N PHE A 243 -14.17 10.71 11.39
CA PHE A 243 -13.06 9.88 10.97
C PHE A 243 -12.06 10.67 10.11
N ALA A 244 -11.17 11.41 10.77
CA ALA A 244 -10.30 12.39 10.12
C ALA A 244 -9.28 11.81 9.14
N ASP A 245 -8.87 10.57 9.34
CA ASP A 245 -7.73 10.00 8.61
C ASP A 245 -8.07 9.59 7.16
N ASP A 246 -9.30 9.14 6.84
CA ASP A 246 -9.76 8.84 5.48
C ASP A 246 -10.47 10.02 4.82
N ASN A 247 -10.66 11.07 5.58
CA ASN A 247 -11.19 12.34 5.13
C ASN A 247 -10.15 13.22 4.40
N ALA A 248 -8.92 12.73 4.25
CA ALA A 248 -7.88 13.45 3.53
C ALA A 248 -7.09 12.52 2.59
N PHE A 249 -6.70 13.06 1.44
CA PHE A 249 -5.74 12.44 0.53
C PHE A 249 -4.61 13.41 0.27
N HIS A 250 -3.39 12.92 0.34
CA HIS A 250 -2.16 13.70 0.21
C HIS A 250 -1.31 13.18 -0.93
N SER A 251 -0.69 14.07 -1.68
CA SER A 251 0.27 13.73 -2.73
C SER A 251 1.35 14.79 -2.86
N ILE A 252 2.48 14.39 -3.41
CA ILE A 252 3.55 15.29 -3.80
C ILE A 252 3.57 15.43 -5.31
N VAL A 253 3.61 16.67 -5.78
CA VAL A 253 3.77 17.04 -7.19
C VAL A 253 5.13 17.68 -7.35
N GLN A 254 5.94 17.17 -8.27
CA GLN A 254 7.23 17.74 -8.61
C GLN A 254 7.06 18.75 -9.73
N VAL A 255 7.36 20.02 -9.46
CA VAL A 255 7.32 21.07 -10.47
C VAL A 255 8.73 21.34 -10.97
N ARG A 256 8.93 21.24 -12.28
CA ARG A 256 10.24 21.40 -12.93
C ARG A 256 10.17 22.37 -14.08
N ASN A 257 11.30 23.01 -14.38
CA ASN A 257 11.40 23.88 -15.55
C ASN A 257 11.32 23.07 -16.85
N GLN A 258 12.03 21.95 -16.90
CA GLN A 258 12.04 21.02 -18.04
C GLN A 258 12.58 19.66 -17.63
N LEU A 259 12.26 18.64 -18.44
CA LEU A 259 12.84 17.31 -18.42
C LEU A 259 13.62 17.09 -19.72
N ASN A 260 14.91 16.78 -19.63
CA ASN A 260 15.73 16.52 -20.80
C ASN A 260 15.66 15.02 -21.17
N VAL A 261 15.25 14.73 -22.39
CA VAL A 261 15.08 13.37 -22.91
C VAL A 261 15.91 13.19 -24.17
N LEU A 262 16.81 12.22 -24.15
CA LEU A 262 17.58 11.83 -25.32
C LEU A 262 16.85 10.73 -26.11
N LEU A 263 16.54 10.99 -27.37
CA LEU A 263 16.01 10.00 -28.31
C LEU A 263 17.16 9.47 -29.16
N ILE A 264 17.49 8.19 -28.99
CA ILE A 264 18.51 7.48 -29.81
C ILE A 264 17.76 6.74 -30.93
N ASP A 265 17.93 7.22 -32.14
CA ASP A 265 17.29 6.69 -33.33
C ASP A 265 18.21 5.65 -33.97
N GLY A 266 17.79 4.36 -33.90
CA GLY A 266 18.53 3.26 -34.50
C GLY A 266 18.28 3.11 -36.00
N SER A 267 17.09 3.55 -36.45
CA SER A 267 16.66 3.45 -37.86
C SER A 267 16.02 4.77 -38.33
N PRO A 268 16.87 5.80 -38.59
CA PRO A 268 16.38 7.10 -39.03
C PRO A 268 15.73 7.02 -40.41
N GLY A 269 14.49 7.46 -40.50
CA GLY A 269 13.74 7.44 -41.73
C GLY A 269 14.21 8.47 -42.75
N LYS A 270 13.90 8.24 -44.04
CA LYS A 270 14.14 9.21 -45.12
C LYS A 270 12.94 10.10 -45.36
N GLU A 271 11.74 9.62 -45.05
CA GLU A 271 10.47 10.35 -45.20
C GLU A 271 9.94 10.77 -43.81
N PRO A 272 9.12 11.79 -43.71
CA PRO A 272 8.47 12.18 -42.47
C PRO A 272 7.68 11.00 -41.84
N LEU A 273 7.82 10.83 -40.54
CA LEU A 273 7.17 9.76 -39.76
C LEU A 273 7.62 8.33 -40.08
N SER A 274 8.70 8.15 -40.84
CA SER A 274 9.27 6.83 -41.12
C SER A 274 10.41 6.42 -40.19
N GLY A 275 10.98 7.37 -39.43
CA GLY A 275 12.04 7.10 -38.46
C GLY A 275 11.49 6.43 -37.19
N ALA A 276 12.36 5.67 -36.53
CA ALA A 276 12.00 4.94 -35.32
C ALA A 276 11.57 5.83 -34.15
N THR A 277 12.03 7.08 -34.12
CA THR A 277 11.75 8.06 -33.03
C THR A 277 10.80 9.18 -33.39
N ASP A 278 10.31 9.27 -34.64
CA ASP A 278 9.53 10.42 -35.10
C ASP A 278 8.20 10.60 -34.33
N PHE A 279 7.46 9.50 -34.11
CA PHE A 279 6.24 9.54 -33.31
C PHE A 279 6.51 9.85 -31.82
N LEU A 280 7.66 9.41 -31.29
CA LEU A 280 8.06 9.72 -29.92
C LEU A 280 8.33 11.23 -29.74
N GLU A 281 9.00 11.86 -30.70
CA GLU A 281 9.26 13.29 -30.68
C GLU A 281 7.96 14.09 -30.62
N ILE A 282 7.00 13.74 -31.50
CA ILE A 282 5.66 14.37 -31.51
C ILE A 282 4.91 14.13 -30.21
N ALA A 283 4.93 12.90 -29.71
CA ALA A 283 4.20 12.54 -28.47
C ALA A 283 4.77 13.22 -27.22
N LEU A 284 6.08 13.46 -27.19
CA LEU A 284 6.75 14.05 -26.03
C LEU A 284 6.73 15.59 -26.07
N THR A 285 6.68 16.21 -27.27
CA THR A 285 6.69 17.67 -27.46
C THR A 285 5.52 18.15 -28.33
N PRO A 286 4.26 17.81 -28.01
CA PRO A 286 3.12 18.10 -28.86
C PRO A 286 2.86 19.58 -29.06
N HIS A 287 3.14 20.41 -28.06
CA HIS A 287 2.93 21.86 -28.14
C HIS A 287 4.01 22.55 -28.98
N THR A 288 5.26 22.13 -28.89
CA THR A 288 6.36 22.61 -29.70
C THR A 288 6.14 22.29 -31.17
N VAL A 289 5.75 21.07 -31.48
CA VAL A 289 5.45 20.63 -32.86
C VAL A 289 4.24 21.36 -33.45
N ALA A 290 3.21 21.60 -32.62
CA ALA A 290 2.01 22.33 -33.04
C ALA A 290 2.20 23.87 -33.04
N ALA A 291 3.40 24.39 -32.74
CA ALA A 291 3.68 25.81 -32.56
C ALA A 291 2.69 26.52 -31.60
N ALA A 292 2.26 25.81 -30.55
CA ALA A 292 1.33 26.32 -29.55
C ALA A 292 2.02 27.30 -28.58
N THR A 293 1.24 28.14 -27.91
CA THR A 293 1.75 29.07 -26.88
C THR A 293 2.17 28.39 -25.58
N LEU A 294 1.67 27.17 -25.35
CA LEU A 294 2.03 26.35 -24.17
C LEU A 294 3.42 25.73 -24.36
N LYS A 295 4.20 25.69 -23.28
CA LYS A 295 5.51 25.06 -23.28
C LYS A 295 5.36 23.59 -22.89
N ASP A 296 6.09 22.70 -23.58
CA ASP A 296 6.22 21.31 -23.19
C ASP A 296 7.14 21.19 -21.97
N LEU A 297 6.76 20.34 -21.01
CA LEU A 297 7.64 19.95 -19.90
C LEU A 297 8.89 19.21 -20.40
N ILE A 298 8.70 18.36 -21.40
CA ILE A 298 9.75 17.51 -21.96
C ILE A 298 10.47 18.26 -23.09
N ARG A 299 11.78 18.24 -23.01
CA ARG A 299 12.65 18.71 -24.08
C ARG A 299 13.38 17.52 -24.68
N THR A 300 13.10 17.21 -25.92
CA THR A 300 13.74 16.10 -26.64
C THR A 300 15.01 16.56 -27.35
N LYS A 301 16.01 15.67 -27.34
CA LYS A 301 17.19 15.75 -28.22
C LYS A 301 17.25 14.46 -29.02
N LYS A 302 17.04 14.55 -30.34
CA LYS A 302 17.11 13.38 -31.24
C LYS A 302 18.50 13.21 -31.81
N ILE A 303 19.05 12.00 -31.75
CA ILE A 303 20.37 11.66 -32.29
C ILE A 303 20.30 10.33 -33.02
N ASP A 304 20.88 10.27 -34.24
CA ASP A 304 21.16 9.03 -34.97
C ASP A 304 22.20 8.21 -34.17
N LEU A 305 21.94 6.91 -33.95
CA LEU A 305 22.81 5.99 -33.25
C LEU A 305 24.28 6.07 -33.70
N ARG A 306 24.51 6.28 -35.02
CA ARG A 306 25.86 6.36 -35.59
C ARG A 306 26.62 7.65 -35.23
N LYS A 307 25.92 8.66 -34.74
CA LYS A 307 26.46 9.99 -34.40
C LYS A 307 26.52 10.24 -32.89
N ILE A 308 26.08 9.30 -32.07
CA ILE A 308 26.02 9.46 -30.62
C ILE A 308 27.43 9.64 -30.03
N ARG A 309 27.56 10.58 -29.11
CA ARG A 309 28.77 10.83 -28.33
C ARG A 309 28.43 10.77 -26.85
N ASN A 310 29.42 10.43 -26.02
CA ASN A 310 29.25 10.36 -24.57
C ASN A 310 28.76 11.68 -23.94
N GLU A 311 29.10 12.81 -24.57
CA GLU A 311 28.64 14.13 -24.14
C GLU A 311 27.12 14.29 -24.25
N ASP A 312 26.48 13.59 -25.19
CA ASP A 312 25.05 13.65 -25.43
C ASP A 312 24.24 12.96 -24.33
N LEU A 313 24.86 12.05 -23.58
CA LEU A 313 24.27 11.33 -22.45
C LEU A 313 24.26 12.15 -21.16
N ARG A 314 25.04 13.24 -21.11
CA ARG A 314 25.13 14.09 -19.92
C ARG A 314 23.90 14.97 -19.80
N GLN A 315 23.48 15.24 -18.57
CA GLN A 315 22.36 16.11 -18.25
C GLN A 315 21.00 15.61 -18.80
N GLN A 316 20.88 14.32 -19.07
CA GLN A 316 19.61 13.71 -19.41
C GLN A 316 18.98 13.10 -18.15
N GLU A 317 17.65 13.16 -18.05
CA GLU A 317 16.89 12.42 -17.04
C GLU A 317 16.42 11.07 -17.58
N VAL A 318 16.09 11.03 -18.89
CA VAL A 318 15.62 9.82 -19.57
C VAL A 318 16.33 9.63 -20.90
N ILE A 319 16.68 8.41 -21.20
CA ILE A 319 17.15 7.99 -22.52
C ILE A 319 16.08 7.05 -23.13
N ILE A 320 15.68 7.32 -24.36
CA ILE A 320 14.77 6.46 -25.12
C ILE A 320 15.52 5.92 -26.34
N MET A 321 15.63 4.61 -26.43
CA MET A 321 16.23 3.90 -27.56
C MET A 321 15.11 3.30 -28.41
N ALA A 322 15.10 3.58 -29.70
CA ALA A 322 14.14 3.00 -30.62
C ALA A 322 14.86 2.35 -31.81
N ASP A 323 14.58 1.05 -32.00
CA ASP A 323 15.16 0.19 -33.03
C ASP A 323 16.68 0.25 -33.10
N VAL A 324 17.32 0.24 -31.93
CA VAL A 324 18.78 0.28 -31.82
C VAL A 324 19.32 -1.13 -32.02
N GLN A 325 20.10 -1.34 -33.08
CA GLN A 325 20.68 -2.64 -33.40
C GLN A 325 21.56 -3.15 -32.26
N LYS A 326 22.58 -2.40 -31.93
CA LYS A 326 23.52 -2.62 -30.80
C LYS A 326 24.25 -1.34 -30.46
N LEU A 327 24.72 -1.23 -29.22
CA LEU A 327 25.58 -0.13 -28.77
C LEU A 327 27.05 -0.53 -28.87
N GLN A 328 27.90 0.46 -29.18
CA GLN A 328 29.34 0.27 -29.07
C GLN A 328 29.78 0.26 -27.60
N GLY A 329 30.82 -0.48 -27.25
CA GLY A 329 31.22 -0.78 -25.87
C GLY A 329 31.31 0.42 -24.93
N ASN A 330 31.85 1.56 -25.40
CA ASN A 330 31.95 2.75 -24.56
C ASN A 330 30.57 3.39 -24.28
N THR A 331 29.73 3.54 -25.31
CA THR A 331 28.37 4.07 -25.17
C THR A 331 27.49 3.15 -24.27
N GLN A 332 27.64 1.84 -24.41
CA GLN A 332 26.97 0.88 -23.56
C GLN A 332 27.35 1.05 -22.09
N ASN A 333 28.64 1.21 -21.79
CA ASN A 333 29.12 1.41 -20.42
C ASN A 333 28.61 2.72 -19.81
N GLU A 334 28.56 3.80 -20.60
CA GLU A 334 28.03 5.09 -20.14
C GLU A 334 26.50 5.01 -19.88
N ILE A 335 25.73 4.30 -20.70
CA ILE A 335 24.30 4.08 -20.45
C ILE A 335 24.10 3.17 -19.23
N ASP A 336 24.90 2.11 -19.05
CA ASP A 336 24.87 1.26 -17.87
C ASP A 336 25.13 2.08 -16.59
N LYS A 337 26.14 2.95 -16.63
CA LYS A 337 26.45 3.88 -15.55
C LYS A 337 25.31 4.87 -15.29
N PHE A 338 24.77 5.49 -16.34
CA PHE A 338 23.66 6.44 -16.28
C PHE A 338 22.45 5.82 -15.55
N VAL A 339 22.06 4.58 -15.92
CA VAL A 339 20.94 3.90 -15.28
C VAL A 339 21.28 3.54 -13.83
N LYS A 340 22.47 3.01 -13.55
CA LYS A 340 22.89 2.69 -12.18
C LYS A 340 22.88 3.91 -11.25
N GLU A 341 23.19 5.09 -11.77
CA GLU A 341 23.20 6.35 -11.02
C GLU A 341 21.82 6.98 -10.85
N GLY A 342 20.76 6.40 -11.44
CA GLY A 342 19.39 6.83 -11.24
C GLY A 342 18.69 7.32 -12.50
N GLY A 343 19.30 7.22 -13.67
CA GLY A 343 18.66 7.56 -14.94
C GLY A 343 17.58 6.58 -15.35
N GLY A 344 16.60 7.06 -16.13
CA GLY A 344 15.54 6.25 -16.73
C GLY A 344 15.89 5.82 -18.15
N LEU A 345 15.66 4.56 -18.48
CA LEU A 345 15.86 4.02 -19.84
C LEU A 345 14.57 3.39 -20.36
N LEU A 346 14.13 3.81 -21.55
CA LEU A 346 13.02 3.19 -22.27
C LEU A 346 13.55 2.62 -23.59
N VAL A 347 13.31 1.34 -23.84
CA VAL A 347 13.80 0.66 -25.03
C VAL A 347 12.62 0.12 -25.85
N PHE A 348 12.49 0.62 -27.07
CA PHE A 348 11.57 0.05 -28.04
C PHE A 348 12.30 -0.91 -28.97
N ALA A 349 11.68 -2.07 -29.14
CA ALA A 349 12.14 -3.05 -30.13
C ALA A 349 12.00 -2.53 -31.57
N GLY A 350 12.66 -3.19 -32.50
CA GLY A 350 12.51 -2.96 -33.92
C GLY A 350 13.10 -4.10 -34.76
N PRO A 351 12.90 -4.05 -36.07
CA PRO A 351 13.37 -5.10 -36.98
C PRO A 351 14.91 -5.20 -37.05
N ASP A 352 15.61 -4.10 -36.77
CA ASP A 352 17.07 -4.05 -36.86
C ASP A 352 17.77 -4.49 -35.56
N CYS A 353 17.02 -4.81 -34.48
CA CYS A 353 17.59 -5.23 -33.19
C CYS A 353 18.39 -6.54 -33.29
N ASP A 354 19.64 -6.52 -32.85
CA ASP A 354 20.50 -7.72 -32.72
C ASP A 354 20.12 -8.47 -31.42
N LEU A 355 19.22 -9.47 -31.54
CA LEU A 355 18.69 -10.22 -30.41
C LEU A 355 19.77 -10.94 -29.61
N ASP A 356 20.83 -11.43 -30.27
CA ASP A 356 21.94 -12.09 -29.60
C ASP A 356 22.73 -11.12 -28.76
N TRP A 357 22.98 -9.88 -29.26
CA TRP A 357 23.63 -8.85 -28.50
C TRP A 357 22.78 -8.42 -27.28
N TYR A 358 21.45 -8.22 -27.46
CA TYR A 358 20.56 -7.89 -26.36
C TYR A 358 20.59 -8.96 -25.26
N ASN A 359 20.57 -10.24 -25.62
CA ASN A 359 20.61 -11.33 -24.66
C ASN A 359 21.97 -11.45 -23.96
N ARG A 360 23.07 -11.30 -24.72
CA ARG A 360 24.42 -11.50 -24.17
C ARG A 360 24.93 -10.31 -23.38
N GLU A 361 24.69 -9.08 -23.87
CA GLU A 361 25.32 -7.87 -23.32
C GLU A 361 24.38 -7.03 -22.46
N PHE A 362 23.10 -6.94 -22.83
CA PHE A 362 22.12 -6.12 -22.11
C PHE A 362 21.39 -6.91 -21.01
N PHE A 363 20.94 -8.13 -21.31
CA PHE A 363 20.23 -8.98 -20.35
C PHE A 363 21.17 -9.74 -19.44
N ARG A 364 22.25 -10.33 -19.95
CA ARG A 364 23.30 -11.04 -19.20
C ARG A 364 22.75 -12.06 -18.20
N LYS A 365 21.86 -12.94 -18.65
CA LYS A 365 21.18 -13.95 -17.79
C LYS A 365 20.46 -13.36 -16.56
N GLY A 366 19.95 -12.13 -16.67
CA GLY A 366 19.27 -11.43 -15.60
C GLY A 366 20.12 -10.46 -14.77
N GLU A 367 21.47 -10.49 -14.92
CA GLU A 367 22.36 -9.55 -14.22
C GLU A 367 22.49 -8.19 -14.94
N GLY A 368 22.13 -8.11 -16.22
CA GLY A 368 22.17 -6.89 -17.00
C GLY A 368 21.00 -5.95 -16.76
N MET A 369 21.04 -4.79 -17.42
CA MET A 369 19.99 -3.78 -17.26
C MET A 369 18.69 -4.14 -18.00
N TYR A 370 18.74 -4.95 -19.07
CA TYR A 370 17.55 -5.30 -19.83
C TYR A 370 16.60 -6.22 -19.05
N PRO A 371 15.26 -5.97 -19.08
CA PRO A 371 14.31 -6.65 -18.18
C PRO A 371 14.09 -8.14 -18.44
N ALA A 372 14.31 -8.61 -19.68
CA ALA A 372 13.94 -9.95 -20.08
C ALA A 372 14.91 -10.55 -21.10
N ALA A 373 15.01 -11.88 -21.12
CA ALA A 373 15.57 -12.58 -22.27
C ALA A 373 14.60 -12.50 -23.45
N ILE A 374 15.13 -12.35 -24.66
CA ILE A 374 14.37 -12.33 -25.90
C ILE A 374 14.50 -13.72 -26.56
N LYS A 375 13.38 -14.44 -26.71
CA LYS A 375 13.37 -15.74 -27.40
C LYS A 375 13.41 -15.61 -28.91
N GLY A 376 12.78 -14.58 -29.43
CA GLY A 376 12.66 -14.34 -30.85
C GLY A 376 11.63 -13.28 -31.15
N GLN A 377 11.37 -13.10 -32.44
CA GLN A 377 10.29 -12.26 -32.96
C GLN A 377 9.08 -13.12 -33.30
N ALA A 378 7.92 -12.75 -32.77
CA ALA A 378 6.64 -13.35 -33.10
C ALA A 378 5.80 -12.42 -33.99
N ARG A 379 4.91 -13.00 -34.72
CA ARG A 379 3.94 -12.27 -35.55
C ARG A 379 2.55 -12.92 -35.47
N ALA A 380 1.52 -12.12 -35.70
CA ALA A 380 0.19 -12.64 -35.97
C ALA A 380 0.20 -13.22 -37.37
N ASP A 381 -0.36 -14.44 -37.55
CA ASP A 381 -0.53 -15.03 -38.88
C ASP A 381 -1.43 -14.14 -39.73
N SER A 382 -1.23 -14.17 -41.05
CA SER A 382 -1.98 -13.32 -42.00
C SER A 382 -3.50 -13.43 -41.84
N ASP A 383 -3.99 -14.63 -41.49
CA ASP A 383 -5.41 -14.95 -41.34
C ASP A 383 -5.90 -14.85 -39.88
N SER A 384 -5.02 -14.52 -38.94
CA SER A 384 -5.37 -14.34 -37.51
C SER A 384 -5.62 -12.89 -37.17
N LEU A 385 -6.47 -12.67 -36.15
CA LEU A 385 -6.67 -11.34 -35.58
C LEU A 385 -5.34 -10.82 -34.96
N PRO A 386 -5.03 -9.52 -35.13
CA PRO A 386 -3.89 -8.91 -34.49
C PRO A 386 -4.03 -9.03 -32.96
N ALA A 387 -2.88 -9.13 -32.24
CA ALA A 387 -2.88 -9.14 -30.80
C ALA A 387 -3.28 -7.75 -30.26
N ARG A 388 -3.90 -7.71 -29.09
CA ARG A 388 -4.38 -6.48 -28.44
C ARG A 388 -3.92 -6.41 -27.01
N ILE A 389 -3.91 -5.21 -26.40
CA ILE A 389 -3.60 -5.05 -25.00
C ILE A 389 -4.68 -5.74 -24.17
N LEU A 390 -4.25 -6.64 -23.27
CA LEU A 390 -5.12 -7.32 -22.31
C LEU A 390 -5.63 -6.31 -21.29
N MET A 391 -6.95 -6.10 -21.28
CA MET A 391 -7.59 -5.23 -20.31
C MET A 391 -7.67 -5.93 -18.96
N GLN A 392 -7.06 -5.30 -17.98
CA GLN A 392 -7.06 -5.70 -16.57
C GLN A 392 -6.97 -4.45 -15.71
N ARG A 393 -7.16 -4.59 -14.41
CA ARG A 393 -6.86 -3.49 -13.49
C ARG A 393 -5.34 -3.30 -13.43
N PHE A 394 -4.87 -2.17 -13.95
CA PHE A 394 -3.45 -1.84 -13.91
C PHE A 394 -3.05 -1.38 -12.52
N THR A 395 -1.92 -1.88 -12.03
CA THR A 395 -1.35 -1.53 -10.70
C THR A 395 -0.05 -0.72 -10.81
N HIS A 396 0.56 -0.71 -12.01
CA HIS A 396 1.80 0.01 -12.23
C HIS A 396 1.57 1.54 -12.27
N PRO A 397 2.38 2.37 -11.59
CA PRO A 397 2.16 3.82 -11.49
C PRO A 397 1.99 4.53 -12.83
N SER A 398 2.77 4.17 -13.87
CA SER A 398 2.65 4.75 -15.21
C SER A 398 1.37 4.36 -15.95
N ALA A 399 0.69 3.29 -15.52
CA ALA A 399 -0.48 2.73 -16.18
C ALA A 399 -1.81 2.99 -15.44
N LEU A 400 -1.76 3.47 -14.18
CA LEU A 400 -2.96 3.71 -13.35
C LEU A 400 -4.01 4.59 -14.05
N TYR A 401 -3.57 5.60 -14.80
CA TYR A 401 -4.44 6.48 -15.57
C TYR A 401 -5.38 5.73 -16.52
N PHE A 402 -4.94 4.62 -17.08
CA PHE A 402 -5.69 3.83 -18.04
C PHE A 402 -6.73 2.89 -17.42
N ASN A 403 -6.87 2.90 -16.09
CA ASN A 403 -8.00 2.27 -15.41
C ASN A 403 -9.30 3.10 -15.58
N ASP A 404 -9.19 4.37 -15.99
CA ASP A 404 -10.35 5.20 -16.32
C ASP A 404 -10.75 4.99 -17.78
N ALA A 405 -12.03 4.68 -18.02
CA ALA A 405 -12.58 4.49 -19.36
C ALA A 405 -12.40 5.71 -20.30
N ARG A 406 -12.19 6.91 -19.73
CA ARG A 406 -11.96 8.15 -20.50
C ARG A 406 -10.51 8.33 -20.97
N ALA A 407 -9.59 7.53 -20.43
CA ALA A 407 -8.16 7.60 -20.79
C ALA A 407 -7.88 7.11 -22.21
N GLY A 408 -8.89 6.56 -22.89
CA GLY A 408 -8.81 5.94 -24.21
C GLY A 408 -8.94 4.41 -24.13
N ARG A 409 -9.27 3.83 -25.24
CA ARG A 409 -9.46 2.37 -25.35
C ARG A 409 -8.15 1.72 -25.76
N LEU A 410 -7.36 1.26 -24.80
CA LEU A 410 -6.09 0.57 -25.07
C LEU A 410 -6.24 -0.63 -26.02
N GLN A 411 -7.42 -1.24 -26.06
CA GLN A 411 -7.75 -2.35 -26.96
C GLN A 411 -7.79 -1.97 -28.45
N ASP A 412 -7.84 -0.67 -28.77
CA ASP A 412 -7.85 -0.22 -30.18
C ASP A 412 -6.44 -0.29 -30.80
N ALA A 413 -5.40 -0.50 -29.97
CA ALA A 413 -4.06 -0.79 -30.44
C ALA A 413 -3.97 -2.25 -30.93
N GLU A 414 -3.54 -2.42 -32.18
CA GLU A 414 -3.38 -3.69 -32.87
C GLU A 414 -1.90 -3.97 -33.11
N PHE A 415 -1.45 -5.16 -32.68
CA PHE A 415 -0.06 -5.59 -32.78
C PHE A 415 0.04 -6.76 -33.75
N ARG A 416 0.82 -6.59 -34.82
CA ARG A 416 1.10 -7.62 -35.80
C ARG A 416 2.43 -8.31 -35.59
N HIS A 417 3.41 -7.60 -35.02
CA HIS A 417 4.72 -8.13 -34.67
C HIS A 417 5.10 -7.70 -33.25
N TRP A 418 5.83 -8.57 -32.52
CA TRP A 418 6.37 -8.28 -31.19
C TRP A 418 7.56 -9.19 -30.88
N LEU A 419 8.38 -8.81 -29.89
CA LEU A 419 9.38 -9.67 -29.30
C LEU A 419 8.77 -10.57 -28.23
N GLU A 420 9.18 -11.83 -28.20
CA GLU A 420 8.80 -12.76 -27.13
C GLU A 420 9.73 -12.61 -25.94
N PHE A 421 9.27 -11.88 -24.92
CA PHE A 421 9.98 -11.67 -23.68
C PHE A 421 9.80 -12.82 -22.70
N THR A 422 10.90 -13.23 -22.06
CA THR A 422 10.91 -14.12 -20.90
C THR A 422 11.48 -13.36 -19.71
N PRO A 423 10.62 -12.75 -18.86
CA PRO A 423 11.05 -12.05 -17.66
C PRO A 423 11.73 -13.01 -16.70
N GLN A 424 12.80 -12.57 -16.03
CA GLN A 424 13.50 -13.34 -15.01
C GLN A 424 13.80 -12.48 -13.80
N GLY A 425 13.62 -13.05 -12.60
CA GLY A 425 13.95 -12.44 -11.31
C GLY A 425 12.83 -11.58 -10.72
N ASP A 426 12.88 -11.42 -9.40
CA ASP A 426 11.85 -10.72 -8.59
C ASP A 426 11.84 -9.19 -8.79
N GLN A 427 12.85 -8.65 -9.52
CA GLN A 427 12.98 -7.22 -9.77
C GLN A 427 12.26 -6.76 -11.04
N THR A 428 11.58 -7.67 -11.76
CA THR A 428 10.87 -7.37 -12.99
C THR A 428 9.37 -7.26 -12.76
N GLN A 429 8.74 -6.21 -13.33
CA GLN A 429 7.31 -6.00 -13.26
C GLN A 429 6.72 -5.83 -14.66
N ARG A 430 5.63 -6.53 -14.93
CA ARG A 430 4.87 -6.35 -16.18
C ARG A 430 3.98 -5.11 -16.07
N ILE A 431 4.08 -4.21 -17.04
CA ILE A 431 3.26 -3.00 -17.12
C ILE A 431 2.01 -3.30 -17.95
N PHE A 432 2.22 -3.82 -19.17
CA PHE A 432 1.15 -4.23 -20.09
C PHE A 432 1.42 -5.63 -20.63
N ASN A 433 0.35 -6.37 -20.85
CA ASN A 433 0.36 -7.66 -21.53
C ASN A 433 -0.51 -7.60 -22.78
N LEU A 434 -0.18 -8.40 -23.79
CA LEU A 434 -1.07 -8.71 -24.89
C LEU A 434 -2.08 -9.80 -24.48
N ASP A 435 -3.20 -9.90 -25.20
CA ASP A 435 -4.29 -10.86 -24.99
C ASP A 435 -3.85 -12.33 -25.07
N ARG A 436 -2.65 -12.61 -25.58
CA ARG A 436 -1.99 -13.93 -25.62
C ARG A 436 -1.13 -14.21 -24.39
N ASN A 437 -1.29 -13.43 -23.32
CA ASN A 437 -0.48 -13.48 -22.11
C ASN A 437 1.03 -13.24 -22.33
N VAL A 438 1.38 -12.55 -23.42
CA VAL A 438 2.75 -12.15 -23.74
C VAL A 438 3.00 -10.75 -23.17
N PRO A 439 4.11 -10.51 -22.48
CA PRO A 439 4.44 -9.19 -21.99
C PRO A 439 4.68 -8.21 -23.15
N LEU A 440 3.95 -7.08 -23.14
CA LEU A 440 4.15 -5.99 -24.10
C LEU A 440 5.16 -4.98 -23.58
N MET A 441 5.04 -4.59 -22.33
CA MET A 441 5.98 -3.69 -21.66
C MET A 441 6.34 -4.23 -20.27
N ILE A 442 7.64 -4.21 -19.98
CA ILE A 442 8.21 -4.76 -18.73
C ILE A 442 9.18 -3.74 -18.15
N GLU A 443 9.10 -3.53 -16.84
CA GLU A 443 10.07 -2.75 -16.06
C GLU A 443 11.05 -3.67 -15.33
N LYS A 444 12.28 -3.16 -15.15
CA LYS A 444 13.28 -3.68 -14.22
C LYS A 444 13.93 -2.55 -13.46
N LYS A 445 14.06 -2.70 -12.14
CA LYS A 445 14.93 -1.85 -11.32
C LYS A 445 16.39 -2.27 -11.53
N TYR A 446 17.25 -1.30 -11.82
CA TYR A 446 18.68 -1.58 -12.07
C TYR A 446 19.56 -0.50 -11.44
N GLY A 447 20.33 -0.87 -10.43
CA GLY A 447 21.03 0.11 -9.60
C GLY A 447 20.03 1.04 -8.90
N ARG A 448 20.22 2.35 -9.06
CA ARG A 448 19.27 3.37 -8.60
C ARG A 448 18.23 3.72 -9.67
N GLY A 449 18.41 3.29 -10.92
CA GLY A 449 17.58 3.60 -12.06
C GLY A 449 16.53 2.53 -12.38
N ARG A 450 15.86 2.77 -13.50
CA ARG A 450 14.81 1.87 -14.03
C ARG A 450 14.94 1.73 -15.54
N VAL A 451 14.64 0.54 -16.02
CA VAL A 451 14.60 0.23 -17.44
C VAL A 451 13.24 -0.33 -17.80
N ILE A 452 12.58 0.27 -18.77
CA ILE A 452 11.37 -0.25 -19.39
C ILE A 452 11.71 -0.74 -20.79
N ALA A 453 11.36 -1.98 -21.10
CA ALA A 453 11.45 -2.55 -22.43
C ALA A 453 10.05 -2.75 -23.04
N SER A 454 9.87 -2.29 -24.28
CA SER A 454 8.71 -2.52 -25.10
C SER A 454 8.98 -3.63 -26.12
N ALA A 455 8.06 -4.57 -26.24
CA ALA A 455 8.14 -5.66 -27.21
C ALA A 455 7.79 -5.23 -28.64
N THR A 456 7.37 -3.99 -28.86
CA THR A 456 6.97 -3.46 -30.17
C THR A 456 7.75 -2.20 -30.52
N THR A 457 7.64 -1.76 -31.78
CA THR A 457 8.25 -0.53 -32.28
C THR A 457 7.55 0.71 -31.75
N ALA A 458 8.28 1.84 -31.76
CA ALA A 458 7.70 3.15 -31.47
C ALA A 458 7.11 3.85 -32.71
N ASN A 459 7.34 3.30 -33.91
CA ASN A 459 6.71 3.69 -35.18
C ASN A 459 5.54 2.76 -35.53
N ALA A 460 4.89 3.02 -36.67
CA ALA A 460 3.71 2.26 -37.11
C ALA A 460 4.04 0.94 -37.86
N GLU A 461 5.28 0.46 -37.80
CA GLU A 461 5.73 -0.69 -38.57
C GLU A 461 5.17 -2.03 -38.02
N TRP A 462 5.21 -2.23 -36.69
CA TRP A 462 4.76 -3.46 -36.06
C TRP A 462 3.36 -3.38 -35.48
N SER A 463 2.86 -2.16 -35.23
CA SER A 463 1.56 -1.93 -34.62
C SER A 463 0.98 -0.57 -35.04
N ASN A 464 -0.32 -0.40 -34.83
CA ASN A 464 -0.96 0.92 -34.97
C ASN A 464 -0.92 1.74 -33.66
N LEU A 465 -0.17 1.31 -32.65
CA LEU A 465 -0.06 1.97 -31.34
C LEU A 465 0.27 3.46 -31.45
N PRO A 466 1.25 3.90 -32.27
CA PRO A 466 1.59 5.33 -32.39
C PRO A 466 0.49 6.19 -32.99
N LEU A 467 -0.47 5.59 -33.68
CA LEU A 467 -1.61 6.27 -34.32
C LEU A 467 -2.81 6.40 -33.36
N GLN A 468 -2.74 5.83 -32.17
CA GLN A 468 -3.82 5.88 -31.21
C GLN A 468 -3.79 7.19 -30.39
N PRO A 469 -4.95 7.81 -30.10
CA PRO A 469 -4.98 9.06 -29.32
C PRO A 469 -4.34 8.95 -27.93
N PHE A 470 -4.36 7.77 -27.34
CA PHE A 470 -3.77 7.52 -26.02
C PHE A 470 -2.24 7.34 -26.06
N PHE A 471 -1.62 7.30 -27.24
CA PHE A 471 -0.17 7.17 -27.36
C PHE A 471 0.58 8.35 -26.73
N VAL A 472 0.09 9.57 -26.95
CA VAL A 472 0.66 10.78 -26.35
C VAL A 472 0.66 10.70 -24.82
N PRO A 473 -0.49 10.52 -24.12
CA PRO A 473 -0.47 10.40 -22.66
C PRO A 473 0.31 9.17 -22.17
N LEU A 474 0.36 8.09 -22.94
CA LEU A 474 1.15 6.91 -22.59
C LEU A 474 2.66 7.25 -22.56
N MET A 475 3.18 7.86 -23.63
CA MET A 475 4.60 8.20 -23.71
C MET A 475 5.00 9.25 -22.68
N GLN A 476 4.19 10.27 -22.47
CA GLN A 476 4.45 11.27 -21.44
C GLN A 476 4.48 10.66 -20.04
N ARG A 477 3.56 9.76 -19.70
CA ARG A 477 3.54 9.08 -18.39
C ARG A 477 4.69 8.12 -18.18
N LEU A 478 5.06 7.34 -19.18
CA LEU A 478 6.24 6.46 -19.08
C LEU A 478 7.52 7.29 -18.90
N THR A 479 7.66 8.38 -19.66
CA THR A 479 8.85 9.24 -19.60
C THR A 479 8.94 10.00 -18.28
N THR A 480 7.83 10.61 -17.82
CA THR A 480 7.81 11.29 -16.52
C THR A 480 8.02 10.34 -15.36
N TYR A 481 7.46 9.12 -15.42
CA TYR A 481 7.69 8.08 -14.44
C TYR A 481 9.18 7.68 -14.37
N LEU A 482 9.82 7.53 -15.52
CA LEU A 482 11.26 7.22 -15.59
C LEU A 482 12.12 8.39 -15.08
N ALA A 483 11.69 9.62 -15.25
CA ALA A 483 12.41 10.80 -14.77
C ALA A 483 12.31 11.00 -13.24
N THR A 484 11.37 10.34 -12.57
CA THR A 484 11.19 10.42 -11.10
C THR A 484 12.04 9.42 -10.32
N VAL A 485 12.94 8.71 -10.99
CA VAL A 485 13.82 7.74 -10.35
C VAL A 485 14.74 8.45 -9.34
N GLY A 486 14.82 7.89 -8.13
CA GLY A 486 15.57 8.52 -7.02
C GLY A 486 14.79 9.60 -6.27
N SER A 487 13.60 9.99 -6.74
CA SER A 487 12.67 10.84 -5.99
C SER A 487 11.77 9.99 -5.08
N ALA A 488 11.26 10.61 -4.02
CA ALA A 488 10.23 9.98 -3.21
C ALA A 488 8.98 9.69 -4.06
N PRO A 489 8.27 8.59 -3.81
CA PRO A 489 6.97 8.36 -4.44
C PRO A 489 6.02 9.52 -4.18
N ALA A 490 5.10 9.80 -5.12
CA ALA A 490 4.11 10.86 -4.94
C ALA A 490 3.28 10.70 -3.67
N TRP A 491 3.02 9.47 -3.30
CA TRP A 491 2.43 9.07 -2.01
C TRP A 491 2.72 7.60 -1.72
N GLN A 492 2.57 7.20 -0.46
CA GLN A 492 2.73 5.84 0.03
C GLN A 492 1.57 5.50 0.98
N LEU A 493 1.39 4.22 1.25
CA LEU A 493 0.41 3.77 2.24
C LEU A 493 1.00 3.88 3.65
N VAL A 494 0.17 4.25 4.59
CA VAL A 494 0.44 4.07 6.02
C VAL A 494 0.71 2.60 6.31
N GLY A 495 1.59 2.31 7.27
CA GLY A 495 2.11 0.96 7.51
C GLY A 495 3.44 0.70 6.80
N SER A 496 3.79 1.45 5.75
CA SER A 496 5.10 1.36 5.10
C SER A 496 6.15 2.22 5.83
N SER A 497 7.42 1.87 5.65
CA SER A 497 8.55 2.67 6.12
C SER A 497 9.08 3.57 4.99
N ILE A 498 9.56 4.74 5.34
CA ILE A 498 10.34 5.57 4.42
C ILE A 498 11.65 4.84 4.14
N ARG A 499 11.97 4.63 2.87
CA ARG A 499 13.26 4.10 2.44
C ARG A 499 13.72 4.87 1.20
N LEU A 500 14.63 5.82 1.40
CA LEU A 500 15.17 6.64 0.33
C LEU A 500 16.63 6.29 0.05
N PRO A 501 17.00 5.97 -1.20
CA PRO A 501 18.36 5.72 -1.58
C PRO A 501 19.19 7.02 -1.53
N LEU A 502 20.41 6.91 -1.04
CA LEU A 502 21.33 8.00 -0.86
C LEU A 502 22.63 7.76 -1.65
N GLU A 503 23.46 8.78 -1.80
CA GLU A 503 24.80 8.62 -2.34
C GLU A 503 25.73 7.93 -1.33
N LYS A 504 26.75 7.23 -1.85
CA LYS A 504 27.73 6.54 -0.97
C LYS A 504 28.43 7.47 0.01
N ALA A 505 28.62 8.74 -0.38
CA ALA A 505 29.20 9.78 0.47
C ALA A 505 28.32 10.19 1.65
N GLU A 506 27.03 9.82 1.64
CA GLU A 506 26.08 10.16 2.70
C GLU A 506 25.94 9.08 3.78
N LEU A 507 26.80 8.07 3.78
CA LEU A 507 26.82 7.05 4.81
C LEU A 507 27.11 7.68 6.19
N GLY A 508 26.24 7.40 7.17
CA GLY A 508 26.34 7.96 8.52
C GLY A 508 25.73 9.37 8.66
N ALA A 509 25.19 9.95 7.57
CA ALA A 509 24.50 11.25 7.64
C ALA A 509 23.24 11.17 8.50
N GLU A 510 22.97 12.24 9.23
CA GLU A 510 21.77 12.37 10.06
C GLU A 510 20.69 13.14 9.32
N PHE A 511 19.45 12.68 9.50
CA PHE A 511 18.24 13.27 8.93
C PHE A 511 17.24 13.53 10.04
N THR A 512 16.51 14.62 9.93
CA THR A 512 15.36 14.94 10.78
C THR A 512 14.09 14.64 9.98
N LEU A 513 13.27 13.72 10.48
CA LEU A 513 11.93 13.44 9.98
C LEU A 513 10.94 14.21 10.86
N ARG A 514 10.17 15.11 10.25
CA ARG A 514 9.08 15.83 10.90
C ARG A 514 7.74 15.28 10.43
N ASP A 515 6.89 14.93 11.36
CA ASP A 515 5.55 14.40 11.09
C ASP A 515 4.50 15.52 10.87
N PRO A 516 3.26 15.19 10.44
CA PRO A 516 2.19 16.17 10.23
C PRO A 516 1.79 16.95 11.49
N THR A 517 2.06 16.41 12.70
CA THR A 517 1.79 17.07 13.98
C THR A 517 2.90 18.02 14.41
N GLY A 518 4.05 18.00 13.71
CA GLY A 518 5.23 18.79 14.01
C GLY A 518 6.26 18.11 14.91
N GLN A 519 6.01 16.85 15.33
CA GLN A 519 6.99 16.07 16.08
C GLN A 519 8.17 15.71 15.18
N THR A 520 9.36 15.64 15.78
CA THR A 520 10.59 15.36 15.03
C THR A 520 11.28 14.11 15.53
N GLN A 521 11.80 13.31 14.61
CA GLN A 521 12.58 12.12 14.86
C GLN A 521 13.90 12.19 14.09
N THR A 522 15.02 11.83 14.73
CA THR A 522 16.32 11.75 14.06
C THR A 522 16.53 10.34 13.49
N LEU A 523 16.87 10.28 12.20
CA LEU A 523 17.18 9.06 11.46
C LEU A 523 18.66 9.12 11.03
N LYS A 524 19.32 7.95 10.97
CA LYS A 524 20.69 7.84 10.44
C LYS A 524 20.67 7.00 9.16
N SER A 525 21.47 7.42 8.19
CA SER A 525 21.68 6.61 6.99
C SER A 525 22.49 5.36 7.31
N THR A 526 22.09 4.25 6.70
CA THR A 526 22.68 2.93 6.87
C THR A 526 23.07 2.34 5.53
N LYS A 527 23.93 1.33 5.54
CA LYS A 527 24.36 0.60 4.36
C LYS A 527 23.83 -0.82 4.40
N GLU A 528 23.26 -1.28 3.30
CA GLU A 528 22.88 -2.68 3.08
C GLU A 528 23.42 -3.13 1.72
N GLY A 529 24.31 -4.11 1.73
CA GLY A 529 25.07 -4.45 0.53
C GLY A 529 25.89 -3.25 0.03
N ASP A 530 25.68 -2.84 -1.21
CA ASP A 530 26.40 -1.70 -1.83
C ASP A 530 25.57 -0.40 -1.83
N ALA A 531 24.31 -0.46 -1.35
CA ALA A 531 23.39 0.68 -1.30
C ALA A 531 23.42 1.38 0.07
N VAL A 532 23.38 2.71 0.05
CA VAL A 532 23.18 3.56 1.22
C VAL A 532 21.76 4.12 1.18
N PHE A 533 21.07 4.11 2.29
CA PHE A 533 19.70 4.64 2.39
C PHE A 533 19.42 5.18 3.80
N VAL A 534 18.47 6.08 3.88
CA VAL A 534 17.83 6.45 5.15
C VAL A 534 16.52 5.67 5.26
N GLN A 535 16.29 5.08 6.43
CA GLN A 535 15.09 4.32 6.72
C GLN A 535 14.44 4.78 8.02
N SER A 536 13.10 4.93 7.98
CA SER A 536 12.30 5.20 9.19
C SER A 536 11.69 3.91 9.74
N PRO A 537 11.20 3.91 10.97
CA PRO A 537 10.16 2.98 11.40
C PRO A 537 8.94 3.04 10.48
N SER A 538 8.03 2.09 10.61
CA SER A 538 6.74 2.12 9.92
C SER A 538 5.97 3.40 10.26
N ILE A 539 5.46 4.09 9.26
CA ILE A 539 4.65 5.29 9.42
C ILE A 539 3.25 4.88 9.85
N THR A 540 2.75 5.49 10.93
CA THR A 540 1.50 5.07 11.57
C THR A 540 0.32 6.04 11.37
N GLN A 541 0.53 7.19 10.74
CA GLN A 541 -0.50 8.20 10.52
C GLN A 541 -0.41 8.78 9.10
N PRO A 542 -1.55 9.14 8.46
CA PRO A 542 -1.54 9.80 7.16
C PRO A 542 -1.11 11.26 7.29
N GLY A 543 -0.67 11.83 6.17
CA GLY A 543 -0.30 13.25 6.11
C GLY A 543 0.97 13.51 5.31
N ILE A 544 1.42 14.75 5.39
CA ILE A 544 2.66 15.21 4.76
C ILE A 544 3.79 15.21 5.79
N PHE A 545 4.81 14.41 5.52
CA PHE A 545 6.05 14.34 6.30
C PHE A 545 7.15 15.13 5.60
N GLN A 546 8.07 15.66 6.38
CA GLN A 546 9.23 16.41 5.91
C GLN A 546 10.50 15.72 6.36
N LEU A 547 11.31 15.27 5.42
CA LEU A 547 12.63 14.68 5.69
C LEU A 547 13.71 15.69 5.28
N GLN A 548 14.50 16.14 6.23
CA GLN A 548 15.58 17.11 6.04
C GLN A 548 16.92 16.51 6.48
N LYS A 549 17.93 16.62 5.64
CA LYS A 549 19.31 16.28 6.04
C LYS A 549 19.85 17.35 6.96
N VAL A 550 20.40 16.96 8.10
CA VAL A 550 21.00 17.88 9.07
C VAL A 550 22.13 18.69 8.42
N GLY A 551 22.09 20.00 8.60
CA GLY A 551 23.07 20.92 8.01
C GLY A 551 22.79 21.35 6.58
N THR A 552 21.62 21.01 6.02
CA THR A 552 21.17 21.49 4.69
C THR A 552 19.77 22.10 4.78
N GLU A 553 19.45 22.98 3.83
CA GLU A 553 18.08 23.54 3.71
C GLU A 553 17.16 22.65 2.84
N LYS A 554 17.72 21.65 2.17
CA LYS A 554 16.94 20.78 1.28
C LYS A 554 16.02 19.87 2.08
N THR A 555 14.73 20.05 1.89
CA THR A 555 13.66 19.24 2.47
C THR A 555 13.03 18.37 1.39
N THR A 556 12.83 17.09 1.68
CA THR A 556 12.08 16.15 0.84
C THR A 556 10.71 15.97 1.46
N LEU A 557 9.65 16.23 0.69
CA LEU A 557 8.28 16.01 1.11
C LEU A 557 7.87 14.56 0.83
N LEU A 558 7.11 13.98 1.74
CA LEU A 558 6.62 12.60 1.67
C LEU A 558 5.15 12.59 2.05
N ALA A 559 4.31 12.02 1.21
CA ALA A 559 2.89 11.90 1.48
C ALA A 559 2.52 10.47 1.85
N PHE A 560 1.72 10.31 2.90
CA PHE A 560 1.18 9.03 3.33
C PHE A 560 -0.34 9.09 3.37
N ASN A 561 -0.96 8.07 2.83
CA ASN A 561 -2.41 7.88 2.81
C ASN A 561 -2.75 6.50 3.33
N ILE A 562 -3.99 6.33 3.68
CA ILE A 562 -4.52 5.04 4.08
C ILE A 562 -5.01 4.26 2.87
N ASP A 563 -5.15 2.97 3.04
CA ASP A 563 -5.80 2.13 2.04
C ASP A 563 -7.32 2.41 2.06
N GLY A 564 -7.90 2.74 0.91
CA GLY A 564 -9.34 3.02 0.80
C GLY A 564 -10.23 1.82 1.16
N THR A 565 -9.70 0.61 1.21
CA THR A 565 -10.42 -0.58 1.69
C THR A 565 -10.69 -0.52 3.20
N GLU A 566 -9.90 0.24 3.93
CA GLU A 566 -10.02 0.40 5.38
C GLU A 566 -11.13 1.36 5.80
N SER A 567 -11.65 2.15 4.87
CA SER A 567 -12.79 3.04 5.10
C SER A 567 -14.11 2.31 5.19
N ASP A 568 -14.19 1.05 4.78
CA ASP A 568 -15.37 0.21 4.95
C ASP A 568 -15.38 -0.39 6.36
N LEU A 569 -16.07 0.30 7.27
CA LEU A 569 -16.11 -0.04 8.69
C LEU A 569 -17.09 -1.18 9.03
N LYS A 570 -17.59 -1.86 8.03
CA LYS A 570 -18.51 -2.96 8.22
C LYS A 570 -17.88 -4.06 9.05
N ALA A 571 -18.51 -4.38 10.17
CA ALA A 571 -18.04 -5.45 11.04
C ALA A 571 -18.50 -6.82 10.53
N LEU A 572 -17.66 -7.83 10.76
CA LEU A 572 -18.00 -9.22 10.48
C LEU A 572 -19.15 -9.67 11.41
N PRO A 573 -20.18 -10.37 10.89
CA PRO A 573 -21.25 -10.88 11.73
C PRO A 573 -20.73 -11.77 12.88
N SER A 574 -21.31 -11.63 14.07
CA SER A 574 -20.91 -12.43 15.25
C SER A 574 -20.91 -13.95 15.00
N ALA A 575 -21.80 -14.42 14.08
CA ALA A 575 -21.82 -15.82 13.68
C ALA A 575 -20.53 -16.27 12.97
N ASP A 576 -19.96 -15.41 12.15
CA ASP A 576 -18.73 -15.70 11.42
C ASP A 576 -17.51 -15.60 12.34
N ILE A 577 -17.49 -14.66 13.28
CA ILE A 577 -16.46 -14.58 14.33
C ILE A 577 -16.50 -15.86 15.19
N LYS A 578 -17.68 -16.35 15.57
CA LYS A 578 -17.84 -17.63 16.28
C LYS A 578 -17.32 -18.82 15.48
N LYS A 579 -17.49 -18.84 14.15
CA LYS A 579 -16.89 -19.88 13.29
C LYS A 579 -15.36 -19.85 13.34
N ILE A 580 -14.77 -18.63 13.26
CA ILE A 580 -13.32 -18.47 13.41
C ILE A 580 -12.90 -18.99 14.79
N ALA A 581 -13.54 -18.53 15.85
CA ALA A 581 -13.22 -18.95 17.22
C ALA A 581 -13.28 -20.47 17.38
N THR A 582 -14.34 -21.13 16.91
CA THR A 582 -14.49 -22.59 16.95
C THR A 582 -13.37 -23.32 16.21
N ARG A 583 -12.90 -22.79 15.07
CA ARG A 583 -11.80 -23.39 14.30
C ARG A 583 -10.50 -23.47 15.09
N TYR A 584 -10.25 -22.49 15.98
CA TYR A 584 -9.03 -22.42 16.79
C TYR A 584 -9.24 -22.82 18.25
N ASP A 585 -10.36 -23.51 18.57
CA ASP A 585 -10.75 -23.91 19.92
C ASP A 585 -10.74 -22.73 20.91
N ALA A 586 -11.31 -21.62 20.46
CA ALA A 586 -11.37 -20.36 21.18
C ALA A 586 -12.81 -20.00 21.56
N ALA A 587 -12.96 -19.22 22.62
CA ALA A 587 -14.25 -18.63 22.99
C ALA A 587 -14.46 -17.29 22.26
N PHE A 588 -15.73 -16.82 22.24
CA PHE A 588 -16.10 -15.51 21.74
C PHE A 588 -16.93 -14.77 22.78
N ALA A 589 -16.60 -13.49 22.98
CA ALA A 589 -17.37 -12.56 23.79
C ALA A 589 -17.56 -11.24 23.01
N ASP A 590 -18.78 -10.71 23.01
CA ASP A 590 -19.15 -9.46 22.35
C ASP A 590 -19.43 -8.31 23.35
N THR A 591 -19.35 -8.59 24.63
CA THR A 591 -19.52 -7.62 25.71
C THR A 591 -18.60 -7.95 26.90
N LEU A 592 -18.24 -6.92 27.68
CA LEU A 592 -17.43 -7.13 28.88
C LEU A 592 -18.09 -8.10 29.90
N PRO A 593 -19.42 -8.02 30.19
CA PRO A 593 -20.07 -9.01 31.04
C PRO A 593 -19.99 -10.45 30.50
N ALA A 594 -20.12 -10.63 29.17
CA ALA A 594 -19.99 -11.96 28.56
C ALA A 594 -18.57 -12.51 28.71
N TYR A 595 -17.56 -11.67 28.52
CA TYR A 595 -16.16 -12.05 28.77
C TYR A 595 -15.95 -12.42 30.25
N GLN A 596 -16.40 -11.59 31.17
CA GLN A 596 -16.27 -11.85 32.61
C GLN A 596 -16.99 -13.15 33.05
N ALA A 597 -18.13 -13.45 32.45
CA ALA A 597 -18.85 -14.71 32.70
C ALA A 597 -18.02 -15.94 32.23
N LEU A 598 -17.43 -15.86 31.03
CA LEU A 598 -16.53 -16.89 30.51
C LEU A 598 -15.32 -17.07 31.43
N ASP A 599 -14.70 -15.97 31.84
CA ASP A 599 -13.54 -15.98 32.69
C ASP A 599 -13.83 -16.57 34.09
N ARG A 600 -14.96 -16.18 34.72
CA ARG A 600 -15.41 -16.75 36.00
C ARG A 600 -15.63 -18.28 35.89
N THR A 601 -16.31 -18.72 34.84
CA THR A 601 -16.55 -20.14 34.60
C THR A 601 -15.26 -20.93 34.46
N ARG A 602 -14.27 -20.34 33.80
CA ARG A 602 -12.94 -20.95 33.60
C ARG A 602 -12.12 -21.00 34.89
N ARG A 603 -12.22 -19.98 35.75
CA ARG A 603 -11.44 -19.87 36.99
C ARG A 603 -12.06 -20.69 38.13
N HIS A 604 -13.37 -20.72 38.24
CA HIS A 604 -14.09 -21.24 39.38
C HIS A 604 -14.93 -22.49 39.04
N GLY A 605 -15.02 -22.87 37.76
CA GLY A 605 -15.91 -23.91 37.30
C GLY A 605 -17.39 -23.47 37.30
N SER A 606 -18.28 -24.38 36.94
CA SER A 606 -19.72 -24.14 37.04
C SER A 606 -20.19 -24.40 38.46
N GLU A 607 -20.89 -23.43 39.05
CA GLU A 607 -21.52 -23.63 40.38
C GLU A 607 -22.61 -24.71 40.30
N LEU A 608 -22.35 -25.85 40.91
CA LEU A 608 -23.28 -26.99 40.92
C LEU A 608 -24.34 -26.91 42.02
N TRP A 609 -24.26 -25.92 42.91
CA TRP A 609 -25.21 -25.82 44.02
C TRP A 609 -26.66 -25.56 43.59
N GLN A 610 -26.90 -24.79 42.54
CA GLN A 610 -28.25 -24.54 42.04
C GLN A 610 -28.95 -25.81 41.52
N PRO A 611 -28.37 -26.59 40.58
CA PRO A 611 -28.99 -27.87 40.18
C PRO A 611 -29.10 -28.87 41.31
N LEU A 612 -28.13 -28.90 42.25
CA LEU A 612 -28.21 -29.76 43.45
C LEU A 612 -29.33 -29.31 44.37
N LEU A 613 -29.53 -28.00 44.55
CA LEU A 613 -30.65 -27.47 45.34
C LEU A 613 -32.01 -27.81 44.73
N ILE A 614 -32.14 -27.69 43.41
CA ILE A 614 -33.37 -28.04 42.68
C ILE A 614 -33.63 -29.54 42.81
N LEU A 615 -32.62 -30.38 42.69
CA LEU A 615 -32.71 -31.83 42.88
C LEU A 615 -33.13 -32.16 44.31
N LEU A 616 -32.54 -31.48 45.31
CA LEU A 616 -32.88 -31.66 46.72
C LEU A 616 -34.34 -31.27 47.00
N LEU A 617 -34.76 -30.12 46.50
CA LEU A 617 -36.14 -29.68 46.63
C LEU A 617 -37.14 -30.60 45.92
N GLY A 618 -36.75 -31.13 44.75
CA GLY A 618 -37.51 -32.16 44.04
C GLY A 618 -37.67 -33.47 44.83
N LEU A 619 -36.58 -33.91 45.47
CA LEU A 619 -36.58 -35.10 46.32
C LEU A 619 -37.46 -34.88 47.57
N LEU A 620 -37.35 -33.74 48.25
CA LEU A 620 -38.21 -33.37 49.39
C LEU A 620 -39.69 -33.30 49.00
N PHE A 621 -40.00 -32.75 47.82
CA PHE A 621 -41.36 -32.73 47.32
C PHE A 621 -41.92 -34.13 47.02
N ALA A 622 -41.07 -34.98 46.40
CA ALA A 622 -41.41 -36.40 46.16
C ALA A 622 -41.67 -37.16 47.46
N GLU A 623 -40.85 -36.92 48.52
CA GLU A 623 -41.02 -37.51 49.84
C GLU A 623 -42.37 -37.09 50.45
N VAL A 624 -42.72 -35.81 50.41
CA VAL A 624 -44.02 -35.32 50.91
C VAL A 624 -45.18 -35.98 50.17
N LEU A 625 -45.09 -36.12 48.84
CA LEU A 625 -46.13 -36.79 48.05
C LEU A 625 -46.23 -38.29 48.40
N LEU A 626 -45.14 -38.96 48.60
CA LEU A 626 -45.09 -40.37 49.01
C LEU A 626 -45.72 -40.56 50.41
N GLN A 627 -45.34 -39.69 51.36
CA GLN A 627 -45.92 -39.68 52.69
C GLN A 627 -47.46 -39.47 52.67
N GLN A 628 -47.93 -38.51 51.83
CA GLN A 628 -49.36 -38.31 51.67
C GLN A 628 -50.06 -39.47 50.99
N HIS A 629 -49.42 -40.22 50.14
CA HIS A 629 -49.97 -41.40 49.48
C HIS A 629 -50.05 -42.58 50.43
N ILE A 630 -49.00 -42.79 51.24
CA ILE A 630 -48.98 -43.86 52.29
C ILE A 630 -49.96 -43.55 53.42
N ALA A 631 -50.18 -42.28 53.77
CA ALA A 631 -51.11 -41.88 54.83
C ALA A 631 -52.59 -41.98 54.40
N LYS A 632 -52.89 -42.18 53.14
CA LYS A 632 -54.27 -42.29 52.59
C LYS A 632 -54.65 -43.75 52.24
N GLY A 633 -53.72 -44.72 52.31
CA GLY A 633 -53.97 -46.15 52.19
C GLY A 633 -53.97 -46.81 53.55
#